data_22b51fc870bd94fdedf8e922f42714af
#
_entry.id   22b51fc870bd94fdedf8e922f42714af
#
_cell.length_a   1.000
_cell.length_b   1.000
_cell.length_c   1.000
_cell.angle_alpha   90.00
_cell.angle_beta   90.00
_cell.angle_gamma   90.00
#
_symmetry.space_group_name_H-M   'P 1'
#
loop_
_entity.id
_entity.type
_entity.pdbx_description
1 polymer ?
#
loop_
_entity_poly.entity_id
_entity_poly.type
_entity_poly.pdbx_seq_one_letter_code
_entity_poly.pdbx_strand_id
1 'polypeptide(L)'
;MQRVKIAITAYEPVLYTEFYPIFEDSPFLIIIDEYNHVQKYSAEIGAKGILKGRAEWIIGRGAKILVTGSIENEDYQKLKRAGIAIKWESFGEVKSLVERARRFADYLLEAMENEKHVDRSRFDRRLRTMSIAAPYFGHSQEIDPRYLESLEQKAEKKGKKLLLQ
;
A
#
# COMPACT_ATOMS: atom_id res chain seq x y z
N MET A 1 -18.71 7.83 7.22
CA MET A 1 -17.66 7.36 6.29
C MET A 1 -16.77 8.52 5.91
N GLN A 2 -15.46 8.42 6.19
CA GLN A 2 -14.54 9.48 5.80
C GLN A 2 -14.29 9.47 4.31
N ARG A 3 -14.35 10.66 3.74
CA ARG A 3 -14.09 10.86 2.31
C ARG A 3 -12.61 11.20 2.09
N VAL A 4 -11.78 10.20 2.27
CA VAL A 4 -10.33 10.39 2.14
C VAL A 4 -9.83 9.93 0.78
N LYS A 5 -8.74 10.52 0.34
CA LYS A 5 -8.00 10.04 -0.81
C LYS A 5 -7.21 8.80 -0.44
N ILE A 6 -7.24 7.80 -1.30
CA ILE A 6 -6.59 6.52 -1.08
C ILE A 6 -5.57 6.29 -2.17
N ALA A 7 -4.33 6.02 -1.78
CA ALA A 7 -3.27 5.61 -2.67
C ALA A 7 -3.25 4.08 -2.76
N ILE A 8 -3.00 3.55 -3.93
CA ILE A 8 -2.90 2.11 -4.16
C ILE A 8 -1.97 1.83 -5.34
N THR A 9 -1.24 0.74 -5.24
CA THR A 9 -0.38 0.26 -6.31
C THR A 9 -1.14 -0.68 -7.23
N ALA A 10 -0.92 -0.55 -8.55
CA ALA A 10 -1.76 -1.21 -9.54
C ALA A 10 -1.00 -1.56 -10.81
N TYR A 11 -1.54 -2.51 -11.57
CA TYR A 11 -1.01 -2.85 -12.90
C TYR A 11 -1.32 -1.80 -13.95
N GLU A 12 -2.44 -1.10 -13.81
CA GLU A 12 -2.88 -0.04 -14.74
C GLU A 12 -3.47 1.14 -13.95
N PRO A 13 -3.48 2.36 -14.51
CA PRO A 13 -3.98 3.54 -13.78
C PRO A 13 -5.48 3.70 -13.88
N VAL A 14 -6.22 2.64 -13.56
CA VAL A 14 -7.69 2.60 -13.62
C VAL A 14 -8.24 1.83 -12.43
N LEU A 15 -9.55 1.96 -12.17
CA LEU A 15 -10.21 1.25 -11.07
C LEU A 15 -10.35 -0.25 -11.33
N TYR A 16 -10.59 -0.63 -12.57
CA TYR A 16 -10.86 -2.02 -12.96
C TYR A 16 -9.58 -2.73 -13.39
N THR A 17 -8.57 -2.71 -12.53
CA THR A 17 -7.32 -3.41 -12.73
C THR A 17 -6.96 -4.17 -11.47
N GLU A 18 -6.02 -5.10 -11.59
CA GLU A 18 -5.50 -5.81 -10.44
C GLU A 18 -4.58 -4.94 -9.60
N PHE A 19 -4.66 -5.13 -8.31
CA PHE A 19 -3.74 -4.60 -7.33
C PHE A 19 -2.35 -5.21 -7.50
N TYR A 20 -1.32 -4.36 -7.42
CA TYR A 20 0.07 -4.80 -7.45
C TYR A 20 0.63 -4.75 -6.03
N PRO A 21 1.13 -5.87 -5.48
CA PRO A 21 1.43 -5.95 -4.05
C PRO A 21 2.72 -5.25 -3.60
N ILE A 22 3.65 -4.97 -4.50
CA ILE A 22 4.94 -4.39 -4.13
C ILE A 22 4.98 -2.90 -4.46
N PHE A 23 5.14 -2.08 -3.45
CA PHE A 23 5.05 -0.62 -3.57
C PHE A 23 6.10 -0.04 -4.52
N GLU A 24 7.35 -0.46 -4.37
CA GLU A 24 8.48 0.11 -5.11
C GLU A 24 8.50 -0.32 -6.59
N ASP A 25 8.03 -1.53 -6.87
CA ASP A 25 8.09 -2.15 -8.19
C ASP A 25 6.79 -2.06 -8.98
N SER A 26 5.75 -1.48 -8.42
CA SER A 26 4.47 -1.42 -9.11
C SER A 26 4.56 -0.63 -10.41
N PRO A 27 3.90 -1.11 -11.48
CA PRO A 27 3.83 -0.36 -12.75
C PRO A 27 3.22 1.01 -12.57
N PHE A 28 2.19 1.11 -11.74
CA PHE A 28 1.52 2.36 -11.42
C PHE A 28 1.24 2.51 -9.93
N LEU A 29 1.41 3.71 -9.45
CA LEU A 29 0.91 4.17 -8.17
C LEU A 29 -0.17 5.20 -8.48
N ILE A 30 -1.37 4.98 -7.95
CA ILE A 30 -2.51 5.85 -8.21
C ILE A 30 -3.12 6.35 -6.92
N ILE A 31 -3.75 7.51 -6.98
CA ILE A 31 -4.56 8.06 -5.90
C ILE A 31 -5.99 8.19 -6.40
N ILE A 32 -6.93 7.72 -5.60
CA ILE A 32 -8.35 7.72 -5.91
C ILE A 32 -9.04 8.64 -4.91
N ASP A 33 -9.72 9.67 -5.42
CA ASP A 33 -10.43 10.62 -4.60
C ASP A 33 -11.83 10.14 -4.21
N GLU A 34 -12.57 10.96 -3.49
CA GLU A 34 -13.94 10.65 -3.03
C GLU A 34 -14.93 10.45 -4.18
N TYR A 35 -14.62 10.96 -5.37
CA TYR A 35 -15.47 10.85 -6.56
C TYR A 35 -15.01 9.76 -7.52
N ASN A 36 -14.06 8.93 -7.08
CA ASN A 36 -13.44 7.89 -7.90
C ASN A 36 -12.63 8.42 -9.10
N HIS A 37 -12.18 9.66 -9.03
CA HIS A 37 -11.20 10.16 -9.99
C HIS A 37 -9.83 9.58 -9.68
N VAL A 38 -9.13 9.13 -10.72
CA VAL A 38 -7.83 8.48 -10.62
C VAL A 38 -6.74 9.45 -11.04
N GLN A 39 -5.75 9.62 -10.18
CA GLN A 39 -4.55 10.39 -10.47
C GLN A 39 -3.35 9.44 -10.40
N LYS A 40 -2.57 9.36 -11.46
CA LYS A 40 -1.38 8.50 -11.50
C LYS A 40 -0.13 9.26 -11.06
N TYR A 41 0.77 8.53 -10.43
CA TYR A 41 2.07 9.05 -10.07
C TYR A 41 2.88 9.43 -11.32
N SER A 42 3.48 10.61 -11.27
CA SER A 42 4.56 10.98 -12.17
C SER A 42 5.66 11.62 -11.34
N ALA A 43 6.90 11.32 -11.67
CA ALA A 43 8.03 11.89 -10.94
C ALA A 43 8.06 13.40 -11.13
N GLU A 44 8.06 14.14 -10.02
CA GLU A 44 8.15 15.60 -10.00
C GLU A 44 9.50 16.01 -9.44
N ILE A 45 10.04 17.11 -9.96
CA ILE A 45 11.26 17.71 -9.42
C ILE A 45 10.89 18.60 -8.24
N GLY A 46 11.43 18.31 -7.07
CA GLY A 46 11.26 19.12 -5.89
C GLY A 46 12.07 20.42 -5.95
N ALA A 47 11.89 21.28 -4.94
CA ALA A 47 12.49 22.62 -4.88
C ALA A 47 14.03 22.62 -4.93
N LYS A 48 14.69 21.53 -4.59
CA LYS A 48 16.14 21.38 -4.63
C LYS A 48 16.66 20.63 -5.85
N GLY A 49 15.85 20.45 -6.89
CA GLY A 49 16.22 19.70 -8.08
C GLY A 49 16.27 18.20 -7.88
N ILE A 50 15.79 17.69 -6.76
CA ILE A 50 15.75 16.26 -6.45
C ILE A 50 14.38 15.72 -6.86
N LEU A 51 14.37 14.56 -7.54
CA LEU A 51 13.12 13.88 -7.89
C LEU A 51 12.37 13.44 -6.64
N LYS A 52 11.08 13.78 -6.57
CA LYS A 52 10.22 13.31 -5.50
C LYS A 52 9.87 11.85 -5.73
N GLY A 53 10.13 11.01 -4.72
CA GLY A 53 9.76 9.61 -4.73
C GLY A 53 8.25 9.41 -4.55
N ARG A 54 7.86 8.15 -4.58
CA ARG A 54 6.45 7.74 -4.45
C ARG A 54 5.84 8.14 -3.11
N ALA A 55 6.58 7.95 -2.02
CA ALA A 55 6.09 8.31 -0.68
C ALA A 55 5.84 9.82 -0.57
N GLU A 56 6.79 10.63 -1.02
CA GLU A 56 6.67 12.09 -1.00
C GLU A 56 5.50 12.57 -1.88
N TRP A 57 5.27 11.90 -3.01
CA TRP A 57 4.15 12.23 -3.89
C TRP A 57 2.81 11.97 -3.20
N ILE A 58 2.66 10.81 -2.53
CA ILE A 58 1.45 10.48 -1.77
C ILE A 58 1.19 11.53 -0.69
N ILE A 59 2.23 11.90 0.04
CA ILE A 59 2.14 12.91 1.10
C ILE A 59 1.68 14.25 0.53
N GLY A 60 2.32 14.70 -0.55
CA GLY A 60 2.00 15.97 -1.19
C GLY A 60 0.61 16.05 -1.79
N ARG A 61 0.05 14.91 -2.20
CA ARG A 61 -1.31 14.85 -2.77
C ARG A 61 -2.40 14.68 -1.72
N GLY A 62 -2.04 14.54 -0.46
CA GLY A 62 -3.01 14.51 0.63
C GLY A 62 -3.75 13.20 0.81
N ALA A 63 -3.23 12.09 0.30
CA ALA A 63 -3.79 10.78 0.58
C ALA A 63 -3.65 10.47 2.07
N LYS A 64 -4.61 9.77 2.63
CA LYS A 64 -4.61 9.40 4.06
C LYS A 64 -4.38 7.92 4.29
N ILE A 65 -4.58 7.12 3.28
CA ILE A 65 -4.42 5.67 3.35
C ILE A 65 -3.65 5.22 2.11
N LEU A 66 -2.69 4.34 2.31
CA LEU A 66 -2.03 3.60 1.23
C LEU A 66 -2.43 2.13 1.34
N VAL A 67 -2.93 1.57 0.25
CA VAL A 67 -3.17 0.13 0.13
C VAL A 67 -1.97 -0.48 -0.57
N THR A 68 -1.27 -1.36 0.11
CA THR A 68 -0.11 -2.05 -0.45
C THR A 68 0.09 -3.41 0.21
N GLY A 69 0.87 -4.27 -0.42
CA GLY A 69 1.18 -5.59 0.11
C GLY A 69 2.58 -5.67 0.72
N SER A 70 3.50 -4.85 0.22
CA SER A 70 4.89 -4.80 0.68
C SER A 70 5.44 -3.42 0.43
N ILE A 71 6.23 -2.91 1.36
CA ILE A 71 6.85 -1.59 1.26
C ILE A 71 8.17 -1.59 2.04
N GLU A 72 9.17 -0.89 1.53
CA GLU A 72 10.44 -0.75 2.24
C GLU A 72 10.27 0.10 3.49
N ASN A 73 11.05 -0.22 4.51
CA ASN A 73 10.94 0.43 5.81
C ASN A 73 11.13 1.95 5.74
N GLU A 74 12.03 2.42 4.89
CA GLU A 74 12.26 3.85 4.73
C GLU A 74 11.00 4.59 4.26
N ASP A 75 10.36 4.08 3.23
CA ASP A 75 9.10 4.66 2.72
C ASP A 75 7.96 4.51 3.72
N TYR A 76 7.89 3.36 4.37
CA TYR A 76 6.91 3.11 5.43
C TYR A 76 7.01 4.16 6.54
N GLN A 77 8.22 4.43 7.03
CA GLN A 77 8.42 5.41 8.09
C GLN A 77 8.08 6.83 7.64
N LYS A 78 8.39 7.19 6.40
CA LYS A 78 8.02 8.49 5.83
C LYS A 78 6.50 8.68 5.82
N LEU A 79 5.77 7.69 5.33
CA LEU A 79 4.31 7.73 5.26
C LEU A 79 3.69 7.79 6.66
N LYS A 80 4.20 6.98 7.56
CA LYS A 80 3.70 6.93 8.93
C LYS A 80 3.91 8.26 9.66
N ARG A 81 5.09 8.87 9.53
CA ARG A 81 5.38 10.18 10.11
C ARG A 81 4.46 11.28 9.55
N ALA A 82 4.05 11.15 8.31
CA ALA A 82 3.11 12.08 7.68
C ALA A 82 1.65 11.80 8.03
N GLY A 83 1.35 10.80 8.86
CA GLY A 83 0.00 10.48 9.27
C GLY A 83 -0.79 9.65 8.28
N ILE A 84 -0.12 8.94 7.38
CA ILE A 84 -0.76 8.08 6.39
C ILE A 84 -0.84 6.66 6.93
N ALA A 85 -2.05 6.10 6.98
CA ALA A 85 -2.27 4.73 7.41
C ALA A 85 -2.01 3.76 6.27
N ILE A 86 -1.52 2.57 6.60
CA ILE A 86 -1.28 1.50 5.63
C ILE A 86 -2.35 0.43 5.79
N LYS A 87 -3.04 0.12 4.71
CA LYS A 87 -3.96 -1.01 4.64
C LYS A 87 -3.27 -2.13 3.87
N TRP A 88 -2.97 -3.20 4.57
CA TRP A 88 -2.28 -4.35 3.99
C TRP A 88 -3.24 -5.24 3.21
N GLU A 89 -2.90 -5.54 1.97
CA GLU A 89 -3.66 -6.44 1.11
C GLU A 89 -2.71 -7.34 0.33
N SER A 90 -3.19 -8.51 -0.08
CA SER A 90 -2.37 -9.48 -0.83
C SER A 90 -2.70 -9.50 -2.31
N PHE A 91 -3.97 -9.36 -2.64
CA PHE A 91 -4.47 -9.48 -4.00
C PHE A 91 -5.88 -8.89 -4.07
N GLY A 92 -6.34 -8.67 -5.27
CA GLY A 92 -7.70 -8.22 -5.51
C GLY A 92 -7.76 -7.17 -6.61
N GLU A 93 -8.97 -6.76 -6.92
CA GLU A 93 -9.23 -5.67 -7.84
C GLU A 93 -9.10 -4.34 -7.10
N VAL A 94 -8.46 -3.37 -7.73
CA VAL A 94 -8.23 -2.04 -7.15
C VAL A 94 -9.52 -1.42 -6.60
N LYS A 95 -10.59 -1.44 -7.38
CA LYS A 95 -11.88 -0.88 -6.95
C LYS A 95 -12.38 -1.49 -5.65
N SER A 96 -12.34 -2.81 -5.56
CA SER A 96 -12.80 -3.54 -4.37
C SER A 96 -11.93 -3.23 -3.15
N LEU A 97 -10.63 -3.17 -3.33
CA LEU A 97 -9.69 -2.87 -2.24
C LEU A 97 -9.81 -1.43 -1.76
N VAL A 98 -10.05 -0.49 -2.66
CA VAL A 98 -10.30 0.91 -2.31
C VAL A 98 -11.60 1.05 -1.53
N GLU A 99 -12.66 0.39 -1.95
CA GLU A 99 -13.94 0.38 -1.22
C GLU A 99 -13.78 -0.21 0.18
N ARG A 100 -13.02 -1.28 0.29
CA ARG A 100 -12.71 -1.90 1.59
C ARG A 100 -11.92 -0.94 2.48
N ALA A 101 -10.92 -0.26 1.94
CA ALA A 101 -10.13 0.72 2.68
C ALA A 101 -11.00 1.88 3.16
N ARG A 102 -11.96 2.34 2.35
CA ARG A 102 -12.90 3.39 2.75
C ARG A 102 -13.81 2.95 3.89
N ARG A 103 -14.29 1.72 3.86
CA ARG A 103 -15.13 1.18 4.94
C ARG A 103 -14.39 1.13 6.27
N PHE A 104 -13.10 0.87 6.24
CA PHE A 104 -12.26 0.78 7.43
C PHE A 104 -11.44 2.04 7.71
N ALA A 105 -11.69 3.13 6.98
CA ALA A 105 -10.89 4.34 7.08
C ALA A 105 -10.84 4.90 8.51
N ASP A 106 -11.98 5.01 9.16
CA ASP A 106 -12.04 5.53 10.53
C ASP A 106 -11.24 4.67 11.49
N TYR A 107 -11.38 3.35 11.38
CA TYR A 107 -10.62 2.40 12.18
C TYR A 107 -9.12 2.51 11.95
N LEU A 108 -8.70 2.57 10.68
CA LEU A 108 -7.28 2.65 10.32
C LEU A 108 -6.63 3.94 10.85
N LEU A 109 -7.32 5.06 10.71
CA LEU A 109 -6.81 6.35 11.16
C LEU A 109 -6.80 6.46 12.68
N GLU A 110 -7.81 5.92 13.35
CA GLU A 110 -7.85 5.85 14.81
C GLU A 110 -6.74 4.96 15.36
N ALA A 111 -6.53 3.79 14.77
CA ALA A 111 -5.47 2.87 15.17
C ALA A 111 -4.09 3.54 15.04
N MET A 112 -3.89 4.32 14.00
CA MET A 112 -2.65 5.05 13.81
C MET A 112 -2.44 6.15 14.86
N GLU A 113 -3.48 6.88 15.25
CA GLU A 113 -3.40 7.85 16.33
C GLU A 113 -3.05 7.18 17.66
N ASN A 114 -3.64 6.03 17.95
CA ASN A 114 -3.33 5.26 19.13
C ASN A 114 -1.87 4.78 19.15
N GLU A 115 -1.31 4.42 18.01
CA GLU A 115 0.08 4.01 17.89
C GLU A 115 1.07 5.12 18.24
N LYS A 116 0.72 6.38 18.03
CA LYS A 116 1.57 7.53 18.40
C LYS A 116 1.81 7.63 19.91
N HIS A 117 0.96 7.03 20.71
CA HIS A 117 1.05 7.05 22.18
C HIS A 117 1.71 5.80 22.75
N VAL A 118 2.17 4.88 21.90
CA VAL A 118 2.81 3.64 22.34
C VAL A 118 4.33 3.83 22.36
N ASP A 119 4.99 3.23 23.37
CA ASP A 119 6.45 3.19 23.48
C ASP A 119 7.06 2.62 22.19
N ARG A 120 7.96 3.39 21.58
CA ARG A 120 8.61 3.03 20.31
C ARG A 120 9.34 1.69 20.36
N SER A 121 9.97 1.35 21.49
CA SER A 121 10.67 0.08 21.60
C SER A 121 9.71 -1.11 21.56
N ARG A 122 8.57 -0.97 22.20
CA ARG A 122 7.49 -1.95 22.12
C ARG A 122 6.86 -1.99 20.74
N PHE A 123 6.75 -0.84 20.13
CA PHE A 123 6.18 -0.71 18.80
C PHE A 123 7.06 -1.40 17.76
N ASP A 124 8.35 -1.15 17.75
CA ASP A 124 9.29 -1.80 16.84
C ASP A 124 9.27 -3.33 16.98
N ARG A 125 9.18 -3.81 18.22
CA ARG A 125 9.06 -5.24 18.49
C ARG A 125 7.74 -5.81 17.97
N ARG A 126 6.66 -5.09 18.13
CA ARG A 126 5.34 -5.45 17.59
C ARG A 126 5.34 -5.46 16.07
N LEU A 127 5.99 -4.48 15.47
CA LEU A 127 6.13 -4.40 14.03
C LEU A 127 6.82 -5.63 13.46
N ARG A 128 7.90 -6.09 14.10
CA ARG A 128 8.61 -7.31 13.70
C ARG A 128 7.73 -8.54 13.81
N THR A 129 6.92 -8.61 14.84
CA THR A 129 5.97 -9.70 15.04
C THR A 129 4.84 -9.61 14.04
N MET A 130 4.36 -8.42 13.75
CA MET A 130 3.31 -8.19 12.77
C MET A 130 3.75 -8.44 11.34
N SER A 131 5.05 -8.31 11.02
CA SER A 131 5.55 -8.64 9.70
C SER A 131 5.40 -10.13 9.39
N ILE A 132 5.36 -10.97 10.43
CA ILE A 132 5.06 -12.39 10.30
C ILE A 132 3.56 -12.64 10.17
N ALA A 133 2.74 -11.87 10.89
CA ALA A 133 1.28 -12.01 10.91
C ALA A 133 0.59 -11.21 9.80
N ALA A 134 1.11 -10.02 9.50
CA ALA A 134 0.70 -9.20 8.37
C ALA A 134 1.81 -9.29 7.32
N PRO A 135 1.63 -10.13 6.30
CA PRO A 135 2.72 -10.63 5.45
C PRO A 135 3.53 -9.58 4.71
N TYR A 136 3.17 -8.32 4.84
CA TYR A 136 3.73 -7.25 4.01
C TYR A 136 4.48 -6.24 4.80
N PHE A 137 4.87 -6.61 5.99
CA PHE A 137 5.40 -5.65 6.91
C PHE A 137 6.83 -5.27 6.57
N GLY A 138 7.00 -4.28 5.70
CA GLY A 138 8.20 -3.45 5.54
C GLY A 138 9.57 -4.10 5.33
N HIS A 139 9.65 -5.42 5.28
CA HIS A 139 10.90 -6.14 5.13
C HIS A 139 10.79 -7.17 4.03
N SER A 140 11.44 -6.90 2.93
CA SER A 140 11.53 -7.86 1.81
C SER A 140 12.09 -9.21 2.23
N GLN A 141 12.79 -9.26 3.36
CA GLN A 141 13.42 -10.47 3.89
C GLN A 141 12.52 -11.29 4.81
N GLU A 142 11.39 -10.72 5.25
CA GLU A 142 10.47 -11.31 6.22
C GLU A 142 9.05 -11.40 5.69
N ILE A 143 8.91 -11.75 4.44
CA ILE A 143 7.60 -11.94 3.82
C ILE A 143 6.96 -13.20 4.40
N ASP A 144 5.70 -13.10 4.83
CA ASP A 144 4.94 -14.23 5.34
C ASP A 144 4.90 -15.35 4.28
N PRO A 145 5.27 -16.59 4.63
CA PRO A 145 5.23 -17.72 3.70
C PRO A 145 3.87 -17.92 3.02
N ARG A 146 2.78 -17.60 3.73
CA ARG A 146 1.42 -17.71 3.16
C ARG A 146 1.20 -16.73 2.01
N TYR A 147 1.81 -15.56 2.10
CA TYR A 147 1.76 -14.59 1.02
C TYR A 147 2.54 -15.05 -0.20
N LEU A 148 3.75 -15.57 0.01
CA LEU A 148 4.57 -16.14 -1.07
C LEU A 148 3.83 -17.29 -1.76
N GLU A 149 3.24 -18.17 -0.97
CA GLU A 149 2.43 -19.28 -1.48
C GLU A 149 1.26 -18.79 -2.33
N SER A 150 0.55 -17.76 -1.87
CA SER A 150 -0.55 -17.17 -2.61
C SER A 150 -0.09 -16.53 -3.92
N LEU A 151 1.09 -15.90 -3.96
CA LEU A 151 1.67 -15.36 -5.19
C LEU A 151 2.08 -16.46 -6.15
N GLU A 152 2.68 -17.54 -5.65
CA GLU A 152 3.06 -18.69 -6.44
C GLU A 152 1.85 -19.36 -7.08
N GLN A 153 0.79 -19.59 -6.30
CA GLN A 153 -0.47 -20.13 -6.81
C GLN A 153 -1.08 -19.25 -7.89
N LYS A 154 -1.01 -17.94 -7.72
CA LYS A 154 -1.52 -16.98 -8.71
C LYS A 154 -0.70 -17.02 -9.99
N ALA A 155 0.62 -17.13 -9.87
CA ALA A 155 1.53 -17.27 -11.01
C ALA A 155 1.31 -18.58 -11.75
N GLU A 156 1.13 -19.69 -11.02
CA GLU A 156 0.83 -21.00 -11.60
C GLU A 156 -0.50 -20.99 -12.37
N LYS A 157 -1.54 -20.39 -11.81
CA LYS A 157 -2.84 -20.27 -12.48
C LYS A 157 -2.72 -19.46 -13.78
N LYS A 158 -1.96 -18.38 -13.78
CA LYS A 158 -1.68 -17.59 -14.99
C LYS A 158 -0.86 -18.40 -16.00
N GLY A 159 0.16 -19.11 -15.54
CA GLY A 159 0.96 -20.00 -16.37
C GLY A 159 0.14 -21.11 -17.02
N LYS A 160 -0.72 -21.76 -16.25
CA LYS A 160 -1.64 -22.79 -16.76
C LYS A 160 -2.62 -22.24 -17.78
N LYS A 161 -3.16 -21.05 -17.56
CA LYS A 161 -4.05 -20.41 -18.54
C LYS A 161 -3.33 -20.11 -19.85
N LEU A 162 -2.08 -19.69 -19.79
CA LEU A 162 -1.27 -19.41 -20.98
C LEU A 162 -0.89 -20.68 -21.72
N LEU A 163 -0.66 -21.80 -21.01
CA LEU A 163 -0.34 -23.09 -21.59
C LEU A 163 -1.54 -23.81 -22.21
N LEU A 164 -2.75 -23.52 -21.72
CA LEU A 164 -3.99 -24.11 -22.20
C LEU A 164 -4.63 -23.36 -23.36
N GLN A 165 -4.08 -22.22 -23.68
CA GLN A 165 -4.45 -21.44 -24.85
C GLN A 165 -3.53 -21.80 -26.03
#